data_0e5b3f14c0caf79954a585bcd93eb9eb
#
_entry.id   0e5b3f14c0caf79954a585bcd93eb9eb
#
_cell.length_a   1.000
_cell.length_b   1.000
_cell.length_c   1.000
_cell.angle_alpha   90.00
_cell.angle_beta   90.00
_cell.angle_gamma   90.00
#
_symmetry.space_group_name_H-M   'P 1'
#
loop_
_entity.id
_entity.type
_entity.pdbx_description
1 polymer ?
#
loop_
_entity_poly.entity_id
_entity_poly.type
_entity_poly.pdbx_seq_one_letter_code
_entity_poly.pdbx_strand_id
1 'polypeptide(L)'
;MRDGFIKVAAVTPDIRVADCEYNAEQICKKMKEAAALGSKIIVFPELCITGYTCEDLFWQEVLLNGAKDALDQIRKESREIDALVFVGLPWEWKGKLYNVAAAICHGRLLGLVPKKNLPNYSEFYEMRHFEPANEELDYIEYPGEEEQEWIPFGMQQIFYCPQMEGLTVAAEICEDLWVPQPPSITHAIAGANVIVNLSASDEITGKDSYRRNLVGGQSARLVCGYNLCRCRRRRIFYGSYLCRTQSDCRKRNNPCTVKTF
;
A
#
# COMPACT_ATOMS: atom_id res chain seq x y z
N MET A 1 -4.56 8.74 20.08
CA MET A 1 -5.77 7.90 19.84
C MET A 1 -6.83 8.25 20.89
N ARG A 2 -8.07 8.40 20.48
CA ARG A 2 -9.16 8.59 21.45
C ARG A 2 -9.65 7.21 21.89
N ASP A 3 -9.59 6.93 23.18
CA ASP A 3 -10.03 5.66 23.77
C ASP A 3 -9.38 4.40 23.15
N GLY A 4 -8.15 4.49 22.63
CA GLY A 4 -7.45 3.39 21.97
C GLY A 4 -7.93 3.05 20.55
N PHE A 5 -8.82 3.85 19.94
CA PHE A 5 -9.34 3.62 18.60
C PHE A 5 -8.70 4.55 17.56
N ILE A 6 -8.47 4.02 16.38
CA ILE A 6 -8.05 4.77 15.20
C ILE A 6 -8.91 4.40 14.00
N LYS A 7 -9.27 5.39 13.20
CA LYS A 7 -10.02 5.16 11.96
C LYS A 7 -9.05 4.93 10.80
N VAL A 8 -9.18 3.79 10.15
CA VAL A 8 -8.37 3.39 8.98
C VAL A 8 -9.28 3.25 7.77
N ALA A 9 -8.83 3.70 6.60
CA ALA A 9 -9.54 3.56 5.34
C ALA A 9 -8.75 2.72 4.34
N ALA A 10 -9.36 1.65 3.82
CA ALA A 10 -8.95 0.98 2.60
C ALA A 10 -9.70 1.60 1.42
N VAL A 11 -9.00 2.27 0.54
CA VAL A 11 -9.58 3.12 -0.51
C VAL A 11 -9.22 2.59 -1.88
N THR A 12 -10.23 2.29 -2.69
CA THR A 12 -10.03 1.77 -4.05
C THR A 12 -10.49 2.81 -5.07
N PRO A 13 -9.57 3.55 -5.72
CA PRO A 13 -9.89 4.52 -6.75
C PRO A 13 -10.26 3.80 -8.06
N ASP A 14 -10.92 4.51 -8.95
CA ASP A 14 -10.99 4.11 -10.35
C ASP A 14 -9.66 4.48 -11.00
N ILE A 15 -9.02 3.52 -11.65
CA ILE A 15 -7.71 3.72 -12.28
C ILE A 15 -7.72 3.26 -13.74
N ARG A 16 -6.80 3.82 -14.53
CA ARG A 16 -6.50 3.43 -15.91
C ARG A 16 -5.08 2.88 -15.98
N VAL A 17 -4.88 1.82 -16.77
CA VAL A 17 -3.55 1.24 -16.97
C VAL A 17 -2.64 2.25 -17.65
N ALA A 18 -1.45 2.45 -17.12
CA ALA A 18 -0.40 3.35 -17.61
C ALA A 18 -0.77 4.85 -17.67
N ASP A 19 -1.93 5.25 -17.13
CA ASP A 19 -2.37 6.65 -17.08
C ASP A 19 -2.11 7.22 -15.67
N CYS A 20 -0.84 7.51 -15.39
CA CYS A 20 -0.39 7.95 -14.06
C CYS A 20 -1.04 9.26 -13.62
N GLU A 21 -1.24 10.21 -14.54
CA GLU A 21 -1.85 11.51 -14.26
C GLU A 21 -3.31 11.33 -13.81
N TYR A 22 -4.12 10.63 -14.61
CA TYR A 22 -5.50 10.32 -14.23
C TYR A 22 -5.58 9.58 -12.89
N ASN A 23 -4.70 8.58 -12.70
CA ASN A 23 -4.70 7.79 -11.48
C ASN A 23 -4.35 8.64 -10.26
N ALA A 24 -3.37 9.56 -10.37
CA ALA A 24 -3.04 10.50 -9.31
C ALA A 24 -4.21 11.40 -8.93
N GLU A 25 -4.93 11.95 -9.91
CA GLU A 25 -6.14 12.75 -9.67
C GLU A 25 -7.20 11.98 -8.88
N GLN A 26 -7.46 10.71 -9.28
CA GLN A 26 -8.44 9.87 -8.59
C GLN A 26 -7.98 9.50 -7.16
N ILE A 27 -6.69 9.24 -6.97
CA ILE A 27 -6.10 8.99 -5.65
C ILE A 27 -6.23 10.24 -4.78
N CYS A 28 -5.85 11.43 -5.26
CA CYS A 28 -5.95 12.69 -4.53
C CYS A 28 -7.39 12.99 -4.11
N LYS A 29 -8.35 12.82 -5.01
CA LYS A 29 -9.78 12.98 -4.71
C LYS A 29 -10.23 12.05 -3.59
N LYS A 30 -9.90 10.77 -3.70
CA LYS A 30 -10.28 9.76 -2.71
C LYS A 30 -9.56 9.90 -1.38
N MET A 31 -8.33 10.36 -1.39
CA MET A 31 -7.55 10.69 -0.19
C MET A 31 -8.24 11.80 0.61
N LYS A 32 -8.65 12.88 -0.06
CA LYS A 32 -9.40 13.99 0.57
C LYS A 32 -10.75 13.52 1.13
N GLU A 33 -11.50 12.70 0.37
CA GLU A 33 -12.77 12.13 0.84
C GLU A 33 -12.58 11.27 2.11
N ALA A 34 -11.54 10.43 2.15
CA ALA A 34 -11.25 9.58 3.30
C ALA A 34 -10.80 10.39 4.52
N ALA A 35 -9.97 11.41 4.31
CA ALA A 35 -9.53 12.33 5.36
C ALA A 35 -10.69 13.13 5.94
N ALA A 36 -11.58 13.66 5.12
CA ALA A 36 -12.80 14.36 5.55
C ALA A 36 -13.73 13.48 6.40
N LEU A 37 -13.69 12.16 6.20
CA LEU A 37 -14.37 11.18 7.06
C LEU A 37 -13.63 10.90 8.38
N GLY A 38 -12.48 11.55 8.63
CA GLY A 38 -11.69 11.42 9.85
C GLY A 38 -10.74 10.22 9.87
N SER A 39 -10.40 9.64 8.71
CA SER A 39 -9.42 8.56 8.65
C SER A 39 -8.02 9.09 8.93
N LYS A 40 -7.24 8.38 9.76
CA LYS A 40 -5.86 8.73 10.13
C LYS A 40 -4.81 7.85 9.46
N ILE A 41 -5.23 6.72 8.90
CA ILE A 41 -4.45 5.89 8.00
C ILE A 41 -5.29 5.66 6.76
N ILE A 42 -4.74 5.92 5.58
CA ILE A 42 -5.42 5.78 4.29
C ILE A 42 -4.54 4.89 3.42
N VAL A 43 -5.07 3.77 2.97
CA VAL A 43 -4.32 2.78 2.20
C VAL A 43 -4.95 2.62 0.83
N PHE A 44 -4.14 2.77 -0.20
CA PHE A 44 -4.48 2.52 -1.60
C PHE A 44 -3.93 1.17 -2.06
N PRO A 45 -4.41 0.62 -3.19
CA PRO A 45 -3.93 -0.66 -3.68
C PRO A 45 -2.48 -0.65 -4.16
N GLU A 46 -1.91 -1.85 -4.26
CA GLU A 46 -0.64 -2.14 -4.94
C GLU A 46 -0.63 -1.61 -6.37
N LEU A 47 0.48 -0.96 -6.77
CA LEU A 47 0.69 -0.38 -8.10
C LEU A 47 -0.47 0.51 -8.60
N CYS A 48 -1.20 1.16 -7.70
CA CYS A 48 -2.38 1.95 -8.05
C CYS A 48 -2.07 3.20 -8.87
N ILE A 49 -0.82 3.69 -8.84
CA ILE A 49 -0.39 4.84 -9.65
C ILE A 49 -0.30 4.47 -11.13
N THR A 50 0.23 3.31 -11.48
CA THR A 50 0.37 2.86 -12.86
C THR A 50 -0.75 1.91 -13.31
N GLY A 51 -1.33 1.20 -12.37
CA GLY A 51 -2.09 -0.02 -12.59
C GLY A 51 -1.19 -1.25 -12.54
N TYR A 52 -1.74 -2.36 -12.04
CA TYR A 52 -0.99 -3.61 -11.87
C TYR A 52 -0.66 -4.30 -13.21
N THR A 53 -1.51 -4.16 -14.22
CA THR A 53 -1.43 -4.89 -15.49
C THR A 53 -0.70 -4.12 -16.60
N CYS A 54 0.35 -3.38 -16.28
CA CYS A 54 1.16 -2.64 -17.26
C CYS A 54 2.10 -3.54 -18.06
N GLU A 55 2.39 -4.75 -17.58
CA GLU A 55 3.26 -5.73 -18.24
C GLU A 55 4.61 -5.10 -18.69
N ASP A 56 5.02 -5.29 -19.94
CA ASP A 56 6.31 -4.77 -20.45
C ASP A 56 6.38 -3.23 -20.50
N LEU A 57 5.28 -2.50 -20.28
CA LEU A 57 5.31 -1.05 -20.10
C LEU A 57 6.10 -0.64 -18.85
N PHE A 58 6.27 -1.51 -17.85
CA PHE A 58 7.11 -1.25 -16.69
C PHE A 58 8.59 -0.98 -17.05
N TRP A 59 9.04 -1.34 -18.26
CA TRP A 59 10.38 -1.04 -18.76
C TRP A 59 10.49 0.32 -19.48
N GLN A 60 9.37 1.05 -19.61
CA GLN A 60 9.33 2.32 -20.31
C GLN A 60 9.63 3.48 -19.36
N GLU A 61 10.66 4.27 -19.65
CA GLU A 61 11.02 5.47 -18.87
C GLU A 61 9.85 6.45 -18.72
N VAL A 62 9.02 6.59 -19.76
CA VAL A 62 7.82 7.44 -19.72
C VAL A 62 6.85 7.01 -18.60
N LEU A 63 6.66 5.71 -18.42
CA LEU A 63 5.80 5.20 -17.34
C LEU A 63 6.43 5.43 -15.96
N LEU A 64 7.72 5.17 -15.82
CA LEU A 64 8.44 5.32 -14.56
C LEU A 64 8.54 6.79 -14.12
N ASN A 65 8.82 7.69 -15.05
CA ASN A 65 8.84 9.13 -14.80
C ASN A 65 7.42 9.63 -14.46
N GLY A 66 6.41 9.23 -15.23
CA GLY A 66 5.02 9.54 -14.92
C GLY A 66 4.57 9.03 -13.55
N ALA A 67 5.08 7.88 -13.09
CA ALA A 67 4.79 7.37 -11.76
C ALA A 67 5.44 8.23 -10.65
N LYS A 68 6.65 8.74 -10.88
CA LYS A 68 7.35 9.66 -9.96
C LYS A 68 6.63 11.01 -9.88
N ASP A 69 6.23 11.57 -11.02
CA ASP A 69 5.48 12.83 -11.10
C ASP A 69 4.11 12.71 -10.39
N ALA A 70 3.43 11.59 -10.59
CA ALA A 70 2.17 11.28 -9.90
C ALA A 70 2.35 11.16 -8.38
N LEU A 71 3.42 10.51 -7.93
CA LEU A 71 3.76 10.44 -6.50
C LEU A 71 3.98 11.83 -5.92
N ASP A 72 4.72 12.70 -6.61
CA ASP A 72 4.97 14.07 -6.18
C ASP A 72 3.68 14.91 -6.12
N GLN A 73 2.79 14.74 -7.09
CA GLN A 73 1.45 15.34 -7.06
C GLN A 73 0.66 14.90 -5.82
N ILE A 74 0.59 13.58 -5.55
CA ILE A 74 -0.13 13.03 -4.39
C ILE A 74 0.49 13.55 -3.08
N ARG A 75 1.82 13.60 -3.00
CA ARG A 75 2.56 14.14 -1.87
C ARG A 75 2.19 15.60 -1.60
N LYS A 76 2.23 16.46 -2.63
CA LYS A 76 1.85 17.89 -2.51
C LYS A 76 0.40 18.05 -2.05
N GLU A 77 -0.52 17.28 -2.60
CA GLU A 77 -1.96 17.32 -2.23
C GLU A 77 -2.23 16.79 -0.80
N SER A 78 -1.28 16.05 -0.21
CA SER A 78 -1.38 15.55 1.16
C SER A 78 -1.00 16.58 2.24
N ARG A 79 -0.54 17.79 1.89
CA ARG A 79 -0.06 18.79 2.86
C ARG A 79 -1.06 19.11 3.94
N GLU A 80 -2.31 19.32 3.56
CA GLU A 80 -3.42 19.65 4.46
C GLU A 80 -4.14 18.42 5.03
N ILE A 81 -3.59 17.22 4.79
CA ILE A 81 -4.21 15.98 5.20
C ILE A 81 -3.52 15.41 6.44
N ASP A 82 -4.24 15.42 7.56
CA ASP A 82 -3.80 14.84 8.83
C ASP A 82 -4.03 13.31 8.85
N ALA A 83 -3.30 12.61 7.98
CA ALA A 83 -3.32 11.16 7.87
C ALA A 83 -2.01 10.62 7.28
N LEU A 84 -1.63 9.41 7.71
CA LEU A 84 -0.60 8.62 7.05
C LEU A 84 -1.22 7.91 5.83
N VAL A 85 -0.68 8.16 4.65
CA VAL A 85 -1.19 7.67 3.37
C VAL A 85 -0.20 6.69 2.75
N PHE A 86 -0.69 5.54 2.28
CA PHE A 86 0.11 4.56 1.54
C PHE A 86 -0.40 4.42 0.12
N VAL A 87 0.50 4.55 -0.87
CA VAL A 87 0.20 4.38 -2.31
C VAL A 87 1.20 3.42 -2.95
N GLY A 88 0.73 2.58 -3.88
CA GLY A 88 1.57 1.60 -4.58
C GLY A 88 2.05 2.12 -5.94
N LEU A 89 3.35 1.94 -6.24
CA LEU A 89 3.96 2.32 -7.51
C LEU A 89 5.21 1.47 -7.84
N PRO A 90 5.64 1.43 -9.11
CA PRO A 90 6.96 0.92 -9.48
C PRO A 90 8.04 1.96 -9.13
N TRP A 91 9.19 1.50 -8.64
CA TRP A 91 10.32 2.36 -8.32
C TRP A 91 11.63 1.75 -8.79
N GLU A 92 12.36 2.50 -9.60
CA GLU A 92 13.70 2.10 -10.05
C GLU A 92 14.76 2.58 -9.06
N TRP A 93 15.59 1.65 -8.61
CA TRP A 93 16.72 1.91 -7.73
C TRP A 93 17.93 1.04 -8.07
N LYS A 94 19.12 1.67 -8.25
CA LYS A 94 20.38 0.98 -8.60
C LYS A 94 20.25 0.04 -9.80
N GLY A 95 19.52 0.48 -10.86
CA GLY A 95 19.32 -0.29 -12.08
C GLY A 95 18.38 -1.49 -11.95
N LYS A 96 17.60 -1.56 -10.87
CA LYS A 96 16.59 -2.59 -10.60
C LYS A 96 15.24 -1.95 -10.38
N LEU A 97 14.18 -2.64 -10.77
CA LEU A 97 12.80 -2.17 -10.58
C LEU A 97 12.15 -2.89 -9.41
N TYR A 98 11.48 -2.14 -8.55
CA TYR A 98 10.80 -2.64 -7.36
C TYR A 98 9.32 -2.25 -7.36
N ASN A 99 8.48 -3.14 -6.88
CA ASN A 99 7.09 -2.86 -6.51
C ASN A 99 7.09 -2.30 -5.09
N VAL A 100 6.72 -1.03 -4.90
CA VAL A 100 6.87 -0.36 -3.61
C VAL A 100 5.56 0.23 -3.08
N ALA A 101 5.46 0.30 -1.76
CA ALA A 101 4.49 1.12 -1.04
C ALA A 101 5.18 2.40 -0.55
N ALA A 102 4.73 3.55 -1.04
CA ALA A 102 5.18 4.85 -0.59
C ALA A 102 4.34 5.32 0.60
N ALA A 103 5.00 5.69 1.70
CA ALA A 103 4.37 6.26 2.88
C ALA A 103 4.47 7.78 2.86
N ILE A 104 3.33 8.48 2.89
CA ILE A 104 3.25 9.93 2.75
C ILE A 104 2.49 10.51 3.94
N CYS A 105 2.96 11.63 4.48
CA CYS A 105 2.26 12.36 5.53
C CYS A 105 2.60 13.86 5.45
N HIS A 106 1.58 14.73 5.49
CA HIS A 106 1.73 16.19 5.51
C HIS A 106 2.70 16.73 4.44
N GLY A 107 2.56 16.31 3.19
CA GLY A 107 3.40 16.75 2.08
C GLY A 107 4.80 16.14 2.03
N ARG A 108 5.13 15.21 2.93
CA ARG A 108 6.44 14.55 2.98
C ARG A 108 6.34 13.08 2.59
N LEU A 109 7.32 12.60 1.85
CA LEU A 109 7.56 11.18 1.63
C LEU A 109 8.39 10.65 2.81
N LEU A 110 7.81 9.73 3.60
CA LEU A 110 8.46 9.22 4.82
C LEU A 110 9.32 7.99 4.55
N GLY A 111 9.03 7.24 3.50
CA GLY A 111 9.77 6.03 3.14
C GLY A 111 9.14 5.28 1.98
N LEU A 112 9.93 4.40 1.36
CA LEU A 112 9.50 3.45 0.34
C LEU A 112 9.73 2.04 0.86
N VAL A 113 8.67 1.23 0.89
CA VAL A 113 8.70 -0.16 1.34
C VAL A 113 8.57 -1.07 0.13
N PRO A 114 9.65 -1.71 -0.32
CA PRO A 114 9.60 -2.65 -1.45
C PRO A 114 9.01 -4.00 -1.02
N LYS A 115 8.31 -4.63 -1.98
CA LYS A 115 7.73 -5.98 -1.83
C LYS A 115 8.83 -7.03 -1.70
N LYS A 116 8.68 -7.92 -0.71
CA LYS A 116 9.64 -9.01 -0.48
C LYS A 116 9.33 -10.25 -1.30
N ASN A 117 8.06 -10.64 -1.34
CA ASN A 117 7.64 -11.88 -1.97
C ASN A 117 6.92 -11.60 -3.28
N LEU A 118 7.54 -11.97 -4.38
CA LEU A 118 7.00 -11.76 -5.72
C LEU A 118 6.31 -13.03 -6.20
N PRO A 119 4.99 -13.02 -6.46
CA PRO A 119 4.32 -14.17 -7.04
C PRO A 119 4.78 -14.41 -8.48
N ASN A 120 5.07 -15.67 -8.81
CA ASN A 120 5.48 -16.10 -10.14
C ASN A 120 4.86 -17.45 -10.48
N TYR A 121 3.55 -17.54 -10.32
CA TYR A 121 2.75 -18.73 -10.57
C TYR A 121 1.37 -18.32 -11.12
N SER A 122 0.70 -19.24 -11.81
CA SER A 122 -0.60 -19.02 -12.47
C SER A 122 -0.59 -17.76 -13.34
N GLU A 123 -1.45 -16.81 -13.07
CA GLU A 123 -1.56 -15.52 -13.77
C GLU A 123 -0.53 -14.47 -13.30
N PHE A 124 0.19 -14.73 -12.23
CA PHE A 124 1.16 -13.78 -11.69
C PHE A 124 2.54 -13.99 -12.32
N TYR A 125 3.16 -12.92 -12.77
CA TYR A 125 4.45 -12.92 -13.46
C TYR A 125 5.35 -11.76 -13.03
N GLU A 126 5.31 -11.44 -11.72
CA GLU A 126 6.00 -10.26 -11.19
C GLU A 126 7.52 -10.34 -11.29
N MET A 127 8.11 -11.54 -11.16
CA MET A 127 9.56 -11.73 -11.28
C MET A 127 10.12 -11.41 -12.68
N ARG A 128 9.26 -11.22 -13.68
CA ARG A 128 9.68 -10.71 -15.00
C ARG A 128 10.09 -9.25 -14.93
N HIS A 129 9.45 -8.48 -14.06
CA HIS A 129 9.57 -7.02 -14.02
C HIS A 129 10.27 -6.50 -12.77
N PHE A 130 10.01 -7.14 -11.63
CA PHE A 130 10.42 -6.62 -10.33
C PHE A 130 11.45 -7.51 -9.64
N GLU A 131 12.30 -6.86 -8.84
CA GLU A 131 13.22 -7.52 -7.92
C GLU A 131 12.58 -7.61 -6.52
N PRO A 132 12.80 -8.71 -5.78
CA PRO A 132 12.38 -8.81 -4.40
C PRO A 132 13.20 -7.86 -3.52
N ALA A 133 12.56 -7.33 -2.45
CA ALA A 133 13.28 -6.57 -1.45
C ALA A 133 14.35 -7.43 -0.78
N ASN A 134 15.53 -6.85 -0.59
CA ASN A 134 16.55 -7.39 0.30
C ASN A 134 16.26 -7.00 1.76
N GLU A 135 17.03 -7.52 2.71
CA GLU A 135 16.88 -7.20 4.13
C GLU A 135 17.61 -5.92 4.55
N GLU A 136 18.39 -5.33 3.66
CA GLU A 136 19.16 -4.12 3.94
C GLU A 136 18.28 -2.88 3.80
N LEU A 137 18.45 -1.95 4.72
CA LEU A 137 17.88 -0.61 4.62
C LEU A 137 18.84 0.27 3.82
N ASP A 138 18.34 0.86 2.76
CA ASP A 138 19.05 1.84 1.93
C ASP A 138 18.41 3.21 2.07
N TYR A 139 19.01 4.22 1.48
CA TYR A 139 18.48 5.57 1.43
C TYR A 139 18.51 6.08 0.01
N ILE A 140 17.43 6.71 -0.41
CA ILE A 140 17.33 7.39 -1.70
C ILE A 140 17.25 8.88 -1.53
N GLU A 141 17.82 9.60 -2.46
CA GLU A 141 17.68 11.04 -2.54
C GLU A 141 16.35 11.39 -3.23
N TYR A 142 15.53 12.20 -2.56
CA TYR A 142 14.22 12.60 -3.06
C TYR A 142 14.05 14.13 -2.94
N PRO A 143 13.44 14.81 -3.92
CA PRO A 143 13.20 16.25 -3.83
C PRO A 143 12.27 16.58 -2.66
N GLY A 144 12.78 17.22 -1.62
CA GLY A 144 12.01 17.79 -0.53
C GLY A 144 11.33 19.11 -0.90
N GLU A 145 10.77 19.81 0.07
CA GLU A 145 10.14 21.11 -0.17
C GLU A 145 11.14 22.25 -0.32
N GLU A 146 12.20 22.25 0.48
CA GLU A 146 13.25 23.28 0.48
C GLU A 146 14.61 22.71 0.06
N GLU A 147 14.89 21.46 0.46
CA GLU A 147 16.17 20.76 0.20
C GLU A 147 15.89 19.32 -0.20
N GLN A 148 16.92 18.63 -0.71
CA GLN A 148 16.85 17.19 -0.94
C GLN A 148 16.76 16.43 0.39
N GLU A 149 15.83 15.48 0.46
CA GLU A 149 15.64 14.63 1.63
C GLU A 149 16.17 13.21 1.36
N TRP A 150 16.77 12.59 2.38
CA TRP A 150 17.16 11.19 2.34
C TRP A 150 16.01 10.34 2.83
N ILE A 151 15.40 9.57 1.91
CA ILE A 151 14.23 8.75 2.16
C ILE A 151 14.66 7.30 2.39
N PRO A 152 14.26 6.64 3.49
CA PRO A 152 14.55 5.23 3.70
C PRO A 152 13.86 4.36 2.66
N PHE A 153 14.63 3.42 2.10
CA PHE A 153 14.21 2.41 1.13
C PHE A 153 14.51 1.01 1.69
N GLY A 154 13.50 0.25 2.00
CA GLY A 154 13.64 -1.11 2.56
C GLY A 154 12.34 -1.59 3.20
N MET A 155 12.27 -2.89 3.45
CA MET A 155 11.07 -3.50 4.03
C MET A 155 10.96 -3.33 5.55
N GLN A 156 12.07 -3.07 6.24
CA GLN A 156 12.13 -2.99 7.72
C GLN A 156 11.89 -1.56 8.20
N GLN A 157 10.68 -1.03 7.95
CA GLN A 157 10.30 0.32 8.35
C GLN A 157 9.07 0.29 9.25
N ILE A 158 9.10 1.06 10.34
CA ILE A 158 7.96 1.32 11.22
C ILE A 158 7.70 2.83 11.23
N PHE A 159 6.50 3.22 10.91
CA PHE A 159 6.03 4.60 10.94
C PHE A 159 5.31 4.85 12.26
N TYR A 160 5.73 5.83 13.01
CA TYR A 160 5.09 6.21 14.28
C TYR A 160 4.59 7.66 14.23
N CYS A 161 3.53 7.93 14.97
CA CYS A 161 2.97 9.27 15.10
C CYS A 161 3.27 9.84 16.49
N PRO A 162 4.13 10.88 16.60
CA PRO A 162 4.47 11.46 17.90
C PRO A 162 3.25 12.03 18.65
N GLN A 163 2.23 12.51 17.92
CA GLN A 163 1.01 13.07 18.49
C GLN A 163 -0.02 12.01 18.90
N MET A 164 0.18 10.77 18.48
CA MET A 164 -0.69 9.64 18.81
C MET A 164 0.15 8.55 19.47
N GLU A 165 0.44 8.74 20.76
CA GLU A 165 1.22 7.79 21.54
C GLU A 165 0.70 6.35 21.38
N GLY A 166 1.60 5.43 21.12
CA GLY A 166 1.31 4.02 20.91
C GLY A 166 0.84 3.65 19.51
N LEU A 167 0.72 4.60 18.54
CA LEU A 167 0.42 4.26 17.15
C LEU A 167 1.72 3.99 16.38
N THR A 168 1.87 2.74 15.92
CA THR A 168 3.00 2.27 15.12
C THR A 168 2.48 1.47 13.92
N VAL A 169 2.86 1.87 12.73
CA VAL A 169 2.33 1.31 11.47
C VAL A 169 3.46 0.72 10.65
N ALA A 170 3.27 -0.46 10.09
CA ALA A 170 4.17 -1.03 9.10
C ALA A 170 3.41 -1.47 7.85
N ALA A 171 4.11 -1.53 6.72
CA ALA A 171 3.53 -1.90 5.43
C ALA A 171 4.12 -3.20 4.90
N GLU A 172 3.27 -4.00 4.25
CA GLU A 172 3.66 -5.12 3.40
C GLU A 172 2.78 -5.13 2.15
N ILE A 173 3.17 -5.88 1.11
CA ILE A 173 2.50 -5.80 -0.19
C ILE A 173 2.01 -7.18 -0.62
N CYS A 174 0.70 -7.30 -0.82
CA CYS A 174 -0.01 -8.40 -1.47
C CYS A 174 0.49 -9.80 -1.05
N GLU A 175 1.33 -10.43 -1.87
CA GLU A 175 1.87 -11.79 -1.67
C GLU A 175 2.62 -11.95 -0.35
N ASP A 176 3.14 -10.86 0.21
CA ASP A 176 3.82 -10.90 1.50
C ASP A 176 2.98 -11.52 2.63
N LEU A 177 1.64 -11.37 2.55
CA LEU A 177 0.72 -12.02 3.50
C LEU A 177 0.55 -13.52 3.27
N TRP A 178 0.73 -14.00 2.01
CA TRP A 178 0.35 -15.38 1.62
C TRP A 178 1.44 -16.41 1.86
N VAL A 179 2.64 -15.98 2.18
CA VAL A 179 3.79 -16.84 2.46
C VAL A 179 3.77 -17.39 3.89
N PRO A 180 4.47 -18.49 4.18
CA PRO A 180 4.53 -19.06 5.54
C PRO A 180 5.09 -18.11 6.60
N GLN A 181 5.99 -17.20 6.21
CA GLN A 181 6.60 -16.19 7.08
C GLN A 181 6.41 -14.77 6.52
N PRO A 182 5.23 -14.17 6.71
CA PRO A 182 4.97 -12.80 6.29
C PRO A 182 5.90 -11.78 6.97
N PRO A 183 6.31 -10.69 6.28
CA PRO A 183 7.08 -9.60 6.89
C PRO A 183 6.40 -8.98 8.12
N SER A 184 5.07 -8.99 8.17
CA SER A 184 4.29 -8.51 9.31
C SER A 184 4.62 -9.20 10.63
N ILE A 185 5.17 -10.43 10.62
CA ILE A 185 5.67 -11.10 11.84
C ILE A 185 6.83 -10.29 12.43
N THR A 186 7.83 -9.99 11.62
CA THR A 186 9.00 -9.20 12.04
C THR A 186 8.58 -7.77 12.44
N HIS A 187 7.67 -7.16 11.69
CA HIS A 187 7.13 -5.85 12.01
C HIS A 187 6.44 -5.81 13.37
N ALA A 188 5.61 -6.81 13.69
CA ALA A 188 4.92 -6.90 14.98
C ALA A 188 5.92 -7.11 16.14
N ILE A 189 6.93 -7.99 15.96
CA ILE A 189 8.00 -8.19 16.94
C ILE A 189 8.79 -6.88 17.17
N ALA A 190 8.98 -6.07 16.11
CA ALA A 190 9.63 -4.76 16.21
C ALA A 190 8.72 -3.66 16.79
N GLY A 191 7.46 -3.98 17.13
CA GLY A 191 6.54 -3.08 17.82
C GLY A 191 5.47 -2.44 16.95
N ALA A 192 5.28 -2.86 15.69
CA ALA A 192 4.14 -2.42 14.89
C ALA A 192 2.84 -2.98 15.47
N ASN A 193 1.83 -2.12 15.64
CA ASN A 193 0.50 -2.52 16.11
C ASN A 193 -0.61 -2.32 15.05
N VAL A 194 -0.25 -1.73 13.92
CA VAL A 194 -1.10 -1.69 12.72
C VAL A 194 -0.28 -2.12 11.51
N ILE A 195 -0.77 -3.11 10.79
CA ILE A 195 -0.19 -3.56 9.53
C ILE A 195 -1.10 -3.11 8.39
N VAL A 196 -0.53 -2.49 7.36
CA VAL A 196 -1.23 -2.17 6.12
C VAL A 196 -0.70 -3.06 4.99
N ASN A 197 -1.61 -3.60 4.18
CA ASN A 197 -1.26 -4.42 3.03
C ASN A 197 -1.91 -3.85 1.77
N LEU A 198 -1.05 -3.41 0.84
CA LEU A 198 -1.46 -2.94 -0.47
C LEU A 198 -1.55 -4.14 -1.40
N SER A 199 -2.72 -4.40 -2.00
CA SER A 199 -2.94 -5.65 -2.73
C SER A 199 -3.54 -5.42 -4.12
N ALA A 200 -3.09 -6.22 -5.09
CA ALA A 200 -3.68 -6.38 -6.41
C ALA A 200 -3.81 -7.88 -6.71
N SER A 201 -4.83 -8.49 -6.11
CA SER A 201 -5.03 -9.93 -6.20
C SER A 201 -6.19 -10.27 -7.12
N ASP A 202 -6.09 -11.40 -7.82
CA ASP A 202 -7.18 -12.03 -8.55
C ASP A 202 -8.36 -12.38 -7.65
N GLU A 203 -9.47 -12.75 -8.27
CA GLU A 203 -10.66 -13.23 -7.57
C GLU A 203 -11.15 -14.53 -8.21
N ILE A 204 -10.96 -15.60 -7.48
CA ILE A 204 -11.49 -16.92 -7.81
C ILE A 204 -12.52 -17.35 -6.75
N THR A 205 -13.35 -18.31 -7.10
CA THR A 205 -14.39 -18.85 -6.20
C THR A 205 -13.80 -19.26 -4.85
N GLY A 206 -14.33 -18.72 -3.76
CA GLY A 206 -13.90 -19.05 -2.40
C GLY A 206 -12.72 -18.22 -1.87
N LYS A 207 -11.98 -17.49 -2.71
CA LYS A 207 -10.81 -16.70 -2.28
C LYS A 207 -11.16 -15.56 -1.32
N ASP A 208 -12.36 -14.99 -1.42
CA ASP A 208 -12.81 -13.95 -0.48
C ASP A 208 -12.88 -14.47 0.95
N SER A 209 -13.50 -15.62 1.16
CA SER A 209 -13.59 -16.24 2.49
C SER A 209 -12.22 -16.66 3.01
N TYR A 210 -11.38 -17.25 2.16
CA TYR A 210 -10.02 -17.61 2.52
C TYR A 210 -9.20 -16.39 2.94
N ARG A 211 -9.26 -15.29 2.16
CA ARG A 211 -8.57 -14.04 2.46
C ARG A 211 -9.00 -13.44 3.80
N ARG A 212 -10.31 -13.42 4.10
CA ARG A 212 -10.82 -12.96 5.39
C ARG A 212 -10.27 -13.77 6.55
N ASN A 213 -10.24 -15.08 6.41
CA ASN A 213 -9.70 -15.97 7.43
C ASN A 213 -8.19 -15.76 7.61
N LEU A 214 -7.44 -15.58 6.51
CA LEU A 214 -6.01 -15.33 6.55
C LEU A 214 -5.69 -14.00 7.25
N VAL A 215 -6.36 -12.91 6.85
CA VAL A 215 -6.21 -11.58 7.47
C VAL A 215 -6.61 -11.63 8.94
N GLY A 216 -7.74 -12.24 9.27
CA GLY A 216 -8.20 -12.38 10.64
C GLY A 216 -7.26 -13.22 11.51
N GLY A 217 -6.76 -14.32 10.99
CA GLY A 217 -5.76 -15.17 11.66
C GLY A 217 -4.43 -14.47 11.88
N GLN A 218 -3.95 -13.73 10.88
CA GLN A 218 -2.71 -12.94 11.00
C GLN A 218 -2.85 -11.80 12.02
N SER A 219 -3.94 -11.04 11.94
CA SER A 219 -4.26 -9.98 12.90
C SER A 219 -4.34 -10.51 14.34
N ALA A 220 -5.05 -11.63 14.56
CA ALA A 220 -5.18 -12.24 15.87
C ALA A 220 -3.84 -12.77 16.43
N ARG A 221 -3.04 -13.45 15.59
CA ARG A 221 -1.75 -13.99 15.99
C ARG A 221 -0.73 -12.92 16.36
N LEU A 222 -0.72 -11.81 15.63
CA LEU A 222 0.21 -10.70 15.84
C LEU A 222 -0.28 -9.68 16.87
N VAL A 223 -1.53 -9.77 17.31
CA VAL A 223 -2.20 -8.77 18.16
C VAL A 223 -2.12 -7.36 17.54
N CYS A 224 -2.23 -7.28 16.22
CA CYS A 224 -2.16 -6.05 15.43
C CYS A 224 -3.47 -5.78 14.72
N GLY A 225 -3.83 -4.51 14.54
CA GLY A 225 -4.80 -4.12 13.52
C GLY A 225 -4.27 -4.45 12.14
N TYR A 226 -5.06 -5.10 11.28
CA TYR A 226 -4.64 -5.43 9.93
C TYR A 226 -5.58 -4.82 8.90
N ASN A 227 -5.04 -3.96 8.01
CA ASN A 227 -5.77 -3.31 6.94
C ASN A 227 -5.28 -3.79 5.58
N LEU A 228 -6.09 -4.54 4.85
CA LEU A 228 -5.81 -4.95 3.49
C LEU A 228 -6.65 -4.12 2.51
N CYS A 229 -5.97 -3.36 1.67
CA CYS A 229 -6.57 -2.60 0.57
C CYS A 229 -6.34 -3.30 -0.76
N ARG A 230 -7.38 -3.45 -1.56
CA ARG A 230 -7.33 -4.19 -2.81
C ARG A 230 -7.88 -3.41 -4.00
N CYS A 231 -7.35 -3.69 -5.20
CA CYS A 231 -7.85 -3.15 -6.47
C CYS A 231 -9.33 -3.42 -6.71
N ARG A 232 -9.97 -2.50 -7.42
CA ARG A 232 -11.39 -2.55 -7.80
C ARG A 232 -11.56 -3.12 -9.22
N ARG A 233 -12.68 -3.86 -9.37
CA ARG A 233 -13.41 -4.31 -10.57
C ARG A 233 -12.74 -4.33 -11.95
N ARG A 234 -12.93 -5.49 -12.62
CA ARG A 234 -12.88 -5.71 -14.06
C ARG A 234 -11.58 -5.30 -14.76
N ARG A 235 -10.50 -5.97 -14.36
CA ARG A 235 -9.37 -6.13 -15.28
C ARG A 235 -9.21 -7.61 -15.55
N ILE A 236 -9.20 -7.92 -16.84
CA ILE A 236 -8.84 -9.26 -17.31
C ILE A 236 -7.33 -9.34 -17.18
N PHE A 237 -6.85 -10.34 -16.45
CA PHE A 237 -5.45 -10.71 -16.41
C PHE A 237 -5.38 -12.14 -16.96
N TYR A 238 -4.83 -12.30 -18.16
CA TYR A 238 -4.76 -13.60 -18.87
C TYR A 238 -6.03 -14.45 -18.77
N GLY A 239 -7.21 -13.83 -18.93
CA GLY A 239 -8.51 -14.49 -18.84
C GLY A 239 -9.12 -14.56 -17.43
N SER A 240 -8.40 -14.12 -16.39
CA SER A 240 -8.92 -14.01 -15.02
C SER A 240 -9.45 -12.61 -14.74
N TYR A 241 -10.45 -12.51 -13.86
CA TYR A 241 -10.99 -11.21 -13.44
C TYR A 241 -10.39 -10.79 -12.12
N LEU A 242 -9.74 -9.63 -12.07
CA LEU A 242 -9.46 -8.96 -10.81
C LEU A 242 -10.79 -8.39 -10.27
N CYS A 243 -11.39 -9.03 -9.30
CA CYS A 243 -12.71 -8.68 -8.79
C CYS A 243 -12.65 -7.80 -7.54
N ARG A 244 -13.66 -6.95 -7.45
CA ARG A 244 -13.96 -6.13 -6.27
C ARG A 244 -14.59 -7.01 -5.20
N THR A 245 -13.84 -7.44 -4.21
CA THR A 245 -14.38 -7.59 -2.89
C THR A 245 -13.71 -6.56 -1.99
N GLN A 246 -14.35 -5.42 -1.80
CA GLN A 246 -14.18 -4.78 -0.52
C GLN A 246 -14.56 -5.86 0.50
N SER A 247 -13.72 -6.09 1.49
CA SER A 247 -14.23 -6.53 2.79
C SER A 247 -15.12 -5.37 3.23
N ASP A 248 -16.34 -5.38 2.73
CA ASP A 248 -17.31 -4.32 2.95
C ASP A 248 -17.82 -4.51 4.38
N CYS A 249 -17.08 -3.97 5.33
CA CYS A 249 -17.58 -3.78 6.69
C CYS A 249 -18.83 -2.90 6.71
N ARG A 250 -19.27 -2.37 5.56
CA ARG A 250 -20.48 -1.55 5.41
C ARG A 250 -21.80 -2.33 5.44
N LYS A 251 -21.79 -3.65 5.32
CA LYS A 251 -23.05 -4.44 5.38
C LYS A 251 -23.47 -4.85 6.79
N ARG A 252 -22.66 -4.56 7.79
CA ARG A 252 -23.10 -4.60 9.20
C ARG A 252 -22.66 -3.28 9.81
N ASN A 253 -23.58 -2.48 10.28
CA ASN A 253 -23.55 -1.17 10.91
C ASN A 253 -22.41 -0.91 11.94
N ASN A 254 -21.17 -1.29 11.63
CA ASN A 254 -20.00 -0.97 12.44
C ASN A 254 -18.97 -0.30 11.57
N PRO A 255 -18.56 0.95 11.85
CA PRO A 255 -17.35 1.52 11.26
C PRO A 255 -16.18 0.61 11.59
N CYS A 256 -15.30 0.38 10.60
CA CYS A 256 -14.04 -0.33 10.84
C CYS A 256 -13.23 0.46 11.87
N THR A 257 -13.32 0.07 13.12
CA THR A 257 -12.51 0.59 14.20
C THR A 257 -11.45 -0.45 14.52
N VAL A 258 -10.19 -0.05 14.47
CA VAL A 258 -9.08 -0.89 14.92
C VAL A 258 -9.00 -0.74 16.44
N LYS A 259 -9.15 -1.84 17.17
CA LYS A 259 -8.82 -1.87 18.59
C LYS A 259 -7.31 -2.10 18.72
N THR A 260 -6.61 -1.21 19.41
CA THR A 260 -5.33 -1.52 20.03
C THR A 260 -5.61 -2.09 21.41
N PHE A 261 -5.02 -3.20 21.71
CA PHE A 261 -5.09 -3.82 23.04
C PHE A 261 -3.97 -3.29 23.92
#